data_25db4af1557ad15c1bcd89383983d9b7
#
_entry.id   25db4af1557ad15c1bcd89383983d9b7
#
_cell.length_a   1.000
_cell.length_b   1.000
_cell.length_c   1.000
_cell.angle_alpha   90.00
_cell.angle_beta   90.00
_cell.angle_gamma   90.00
#
_symmetry.space_group_name_H-M   'P 1'
#
loop_
_entity.id
_entity.type
_entity.pdbx_description
1 polymer ?
#
loop_
_entity_poly.entity_id
_entity_poly.type
_entity_poly.pdbx_seq_one_letter_code
_entity_poly.pdbx_strand_id
1 'polypeptide(L)'
;TLFPYTTLFRSDYLKFEKTLISLNGKVLNKGAVFTLIKSNVDTKLYKENIFISQNIFMNITKANEKERKIIEIDNKPARLRYAELLGISPSQIENATLKNPIGRKIGDSIYISSIAGIEGDTLNMYAQVFENTKVEILKAQSALDIQKQTINQINSDFKEIYGIFCINCILRFLQFEAEGNLQELSKGLKSIGEYGGFVSYGEQFNKQHLNQTLTMLVFGRKK
;
A
#
# COMPACT_ATOMS: atom_id res chain seq x y z
N THR A 1 19.32 -14.21 5.43
CA THR A 1 18.01 -13.71 5.89
C THR A 1 16.97 -14.09 4.86
N LEU A 2 16.08 -15.02 5.20
CA LEU A 2 14.94 -15.37 4.34
C LEU A 2 13.93 -14.23 4.44
N PHE A 3 13.64 -13.60 3.34
CA PHE A 3 12.61 -12.58 3.25
C PHE A 3 11.31 -13.25 2.80
N PRO A 4 10.31 -13.39 3.66
CA PRO A 4 9.01 -13.90 3.24
C PRO A 4 8.25 -12.76 2.56
N TYR A 5 8.48 -12.56 1.27
CA TYR A 5 7.64 -11.71 0.46
C TYR A 5 6.59 -12.58 -0.21
N THR A 6 5.39 -12.51 0.28
CA THR A 6 4.21 -12.96 -0.45
C THR A 6 3.52 -11.73 -1.00
N THR A 7 3.74 -11.46 -2.26
CA THR A 7 2.96 -10.47 -2.98
C THR A 7 1.79 -11.19 -3.61
N LEU A 8 0.58 -10.82 -3.24
CA LEU A 8 -0.62 -11.25 -3.94
C LEU A 8 -0.69 -10.45 -5.23
N PHE A 9 -0.11 -11.00 -6.29
CA PHE A 9 -0.24 -10.44 -7.62
C PHE A 9 -1.64 -10.70 -8.15
N ARG A 10 -2.36 -9.65 -8.45
CA ARG A 10 -3.44 -9.65 -9.39
C ARG A 10 -3.11 -8.61 -10.45
N SER A 11 -2.95 -9.03 -11.67
CA SER A 11 -2.73 -8.18 -12.81
C SER A 11 -3.64 -8.72 -13.94
N ASP A 12 -4.88 -8.25 -13.95
CA ASP A 12 -5.86 -8.60 -14.96
C ASP A 12 -6.64 -7.37 -15.44
N TYR A 13 -5.95 -6.23 -15.51
CA TYR A 13 -6.54 -4.95 -15.91
C TYR A 13 -7.77 -4.55 -15.08
N LEU A 14 -7.72 -4.78 -13.76
CA LEU A 14 -8.77 -4.48 -12.79
C LEU A 14 -10.06 -5.33 -12.94
N LYS A 15 -10.03 -6.40 -13.72
CA LYS A 15 -11.19 -7.28 -13.85
C LYS A 15 -11.44 -8.16 -12.63
N PHE A 16 -10.42 -8.38 -11.80
CA PHE A 16 -10.46 -9.18 -10.57
C PHE A 16 -10.94 -10.63 -10.76
N GLU A 17 -10.84 -11.18 -11.98
CA GLU A 17 -11.33 -12.50 -12.33
C GLU A 17 -10.38 -13.62 -11.92
N LYS A 18 -9.09 -13.49 -12.27
CA LYS A 18 -8.07 -14.53 -12.01
C LYS A 18 -6.75 -13.93 -11.58
N THR A 19 -6.11 -14.60 -10.62
CA THR A 19 -4.71 -14.37 -10.31
C THR A 19 -3.90 -15.51 -10.89
N LEU A 20 -3.00 -15.19 -11.81
CA LEU A 20 -2.14 -16.17 -12.46
C LEU A 20 -0.70 -15.96 -12.00
N ILE A 21 0.01 -17.06 -11.78
CA ILE A 21 1.45 -17.08 -11.51
C ILE A 21 2.12 -17.94 -12.55
N SER A 22 3.35 -17.60 -12.90
CA SER A 22 4.14 -18.36 -13.86
C SER A 22 5.44 -18.86 -13.23
N LEU A 23 5.74 -20.12 -13.42
CA LEU A 23 6.99 -20.74 -13.01
C LEU A 23 7.51 -21.60 -14.16
N ASN A 24 8.69 -21.28 -14.66
CA ASN A 24 9.35 -22.03 -15.74
C ASN A 24 8.44 -22.29 -16.96
N GLY A 25 7.71 -21.25 -17.40
CA GLY A 25 6.79 -21.34 -18.52
C GLY A 25 5.45 -22.02 -18.24
N LYS A 26 5.22 -22.53 -17.03
CA LYS A 26 3.92 -23.08 -16.60
C LYS A 26 3.10 -22.02 -15.89
N VAL A 27 1.86 -21.88 -16.31
CA VAL A 27 0.90 -20.95 -15.67
C VAL A 27 0.05 -21.71 -14.65
N LEU A 28 -0.02 -21.16 -13.44
CA LEU A 28 -0.78 -21.70 -12.31
C LEU A 28 -1.83 -20.68 -11.87
N ASN A 29 -3.01 -21.17 -11.53
CA ASN A 29 -4.11 -20.34 -10.99
C ASN A 29 -4.26 -20.45 -9.46
N LYS A 30 -3.53 -21.36 -8.83
CA LYS A 30 -3.45 -21.52 -7.35
C LYS A 30 -2.03 -21.87 -6.98
N GLY A 31 -1.48 -21.15 -6.00
CA GLY A 31 -0.13 -21.41 -5.50
C GLY A 31 0.62 -20.13 -5.17
N ALA A 32 1.91 -20.27 -4.93
CA ALA A 32 2.85 -19.18 -4.74
C ALA A 32 4.15 -19.50 -5.46
N VAL A 33 4.79 -18.49 -5.99
CA VAL A 33 6.14 -18.55 -6.55
C VAL A 33 7.05 -17.71 -5.68
N PHE A 34 8.24 -18.22 -5.40
CA PHE A 34 9.25 -17.48 -4.67
C PHE A 34 10.59 -17.57 -5.39
N THR A 35 11.41 -16.57 -5.23
CA THR A 35 12.78 -16.51 -5.74
C THR A 35 13.75 -16.34 -4.57
N LEU A 36 14.75 -17.21 -4.53
CA LEU A 36 15.89 -17.05 -3.63
C LEU A 36 17.02 -16.35 -4.38
N ILE A 37 17.44 -15.21 -3.88
CA ILE A 37 18.51 -14.42 -4.48
C ILE A 37 19.75 -14.51 -3.58
N LYS A 38 20.84 -15.08 -4.11
CA LYS A 38 22.18 -14.96 -3.53
C LYS A 38 22.86 -13.80 -4.26
N SER A 39 23.18 -12.75 -3.56
CA SER A 39 23.79 -11.56 -4.14
C SER A 39 25.23 -11.41 -3.68
N ASN A 40 26.12 -11.02 -4.60
CA ASN A 40 27.50 -10.61 -4.29
C ASN A 40 27.61 -9.11 -4.01
N VAL A 41 26.49 -8.38 -4.05
CA VAL A 41 26.40 -6.96 -3.75
C VAL A 41 25.50 -6.75 -2.53
N ASP A 42 25.67 -5.62 -1.88
CA ASP A 42 24.80 -5.26 -0.75
C ASP A 42 23.36 -5.07 -1.20
N THR A 43 22.45 -5.41 -0.31
CA THR A 43 21.03 -5.18 -0.53
C THR A 43 20.40 -4.51 0.68
N LYS A 44 19.39 -3.66 0.45
CA LYS A 44 18.55 -3.09 1.50
C LYS A 44 17.13 -2.90 0.99
N LEU A 45 16.19 -3.12 1.90
CA LEU A 45 14.77 -2.94 1.65
C LEU A 45 14.31 -1.59 2.17
N TYR A 46 13.45 -0.96 1.38
CA TYR A 46 12.79 0.29 1.73
C TYR A 46 11.28 0.12 1.58
N LYS A 47 10.57 0.83 2.42
CA LYS A 47 9.12 1.00 2.33
C LYS A 47 8.82 2.50 2.30
N GLU A 48 8.17 2.94 1.25
CA GLU A 48 7.70 4.31 1.13
C GLU A 48 6.20 4.37 1.42
N ASN A 49 5.82 5.23 2.35
CA ASN A 49 4.45 5.48 2.77
C ASN A 49 4.23 6.99 2.83
N ILE A 50 3.21 7.47 2.13
CA ILE A 50 2.86 8.89 2.11
C ILE A 50 1.85 9.32 3.17
N PHE A 51 1.34 8.38 3.97
CA PHE A 51 0.26 8.65 4.91
C PHE A 51 0.76 8.91 6.32
N ILE A 52 0.11 9.87 6.98
CA ILE A 52 0.29 10.18 8.39
C ILE A 52 -1.03 10.09 9.14
N SER A 53 -0.94 9.96 10.47
CA SER A 53 -2.08 10.07 11.36
C SER A 53 -2.66 11.48 11.33
N GLN A 54 -3.99 11.57 11.32
CA GLN A 54 -4.72 12.82 11.58
C GLN A 54 -5.16 12.94 13.03
N ASN A 55 -4.87 11.93 13.87
CA ASN A 55 -5.39 11.79 15.23
C ASN A 55 -6.93 11.73 15.30
N ILE A 56 -7.56 11.32 14.21
CA ILE A 56 -9.00 11.07 14.15
C ILE A 56 -9.21 9.58 14.38
N PHE A 57 -9.45 9.21 15.62
CA PHE A 57 -9.63 7.82 16.03
C PHE A 57 -11.10 7.42 16.00
N MET A 58 -11.35 6.13 15.72
CA MET A 58 -12.66 5.52 15.68
C MET A 58 -12.57 4.05 16.04
N ASN A 59 -13.67 3.45 16.49
CA ASN A 59 -13.75 2.03 16.77
C ASN A 59 -14.63 1.34 15.74
N ILE A 60 -14.16 0.23 15.18
CA ILE A 60 -14.99 -0.67 14.38
C ILE A 60 -15.86 -1.44 15.36
N THR A 61 -17.13 -1.07 15.47
CA THR A 61 -18.06 -1.67 16.45
C THR A 61 -18.84 -2.84 15.86
N LYS A 62 -18.94 -2.93 14.53
CA LYS A 62 -19.54 -4.07 13.86
C LYS A 62 -18.89 -4.31 12.49
N ALA A 63 -18.54 -5.57 12.20
CA ALA A 63 -17.91 -5.95 10.94
C ALA A 63 -18.40 -7.32 10.44
N ASN A 64 -18.41 -7.51 9.14
CA ASN A 64 -18.41 -8.84 8.54
C ASN A 64 -16.98 -9.18 8.14
N GLU A 65 -16.30 -9.95 8.98
CA GLU A 65 -14.90 -10.28 8.81
C GLU A 65 -14.63 -11.12 7.56
N LYS A 66 -15.54 -12.04 7.21
CA LYS A 66 -15.41 -12.92 6.04
C LYS A 66 -15.50 -12.13 4.73
N GLU A 67 -16.37 -11.14 4.67
CA GLU A 67 -16.57 -10.29 3.51
C GLU A 67 -15.72 -9.01 3.55
N ARG A 68 -14.94 -8.80 4.63
CA ARG A 68 -14.11 -7.60 4.84
C ARG A 68 -14.94 -6.31 4.79
N LYS A 69 -16.10 -6.30 5.44
CA LYS A 69 -17.01 -5.15 5.48
C LYS A 69 -17.03 -4.54 6.87
N ILE A 70 -16.87 -3.23 6.96
CA ILE A 70 -17.16 -2.46 8.16
C ILE A 70 -18.61 -2.00 8.09
N ILE A 71 -19.42 -2.47 9.03
CA ILE A 71 -20.86 -2.19 9.09
C ILE A 71 -21.12 -0.96 9.97
N GLU A 72 -20.46 -0.90 11.14
CA GLU A 72 -20.59 0.22 12.09
C GLU A 72 -19.25 0.70 12.59
N ILE A 73 -19.15 2.00 12.72
CA ILE A 73 -18.05 2.73 13.38
C ILE A 73 -18.65 3.54 14.50
N ASP A 74 -18.13 3.41 15.73
CA ASP A 74 -18.62 4.13 16.91
C ASP A 74 -20.15 3.98 17.12
N ASN A 75 -20.69 2.77 16.85
CA ASN A 75 -22.12 2.42 16.90
C ASN A 75 -23.01 3.24 15.94
N LYS A 76 -22.45 3.75 14.85
CA LYS A 76 -23.18 4.42 13.77
C LYS A 76 -22.88 3.71 12.44
N PRO A 77 -23.77 3.79 11.43
CA PRO A 77 -23.49 3.26 10.09
C PRO A 77 -22.12 3.75 9.58
N ALA A 78 -21.30 2.81 9.12
CA ALA A 78 -19.87 3.07 8.85
C ALA A 78 -19.63 4.20 7.86
N ARG A 79 -20.40 4.23 6.76
CA ARG A 79 -20.33 5.29 5.75
C ARG A 79 -20.63 6.66 6.33
N LEU A 80 -21.72 6.77 7.10
CA LEU A 80 -22.16 8.05 7.65
C LEU A 80 -21.14 8.55 8.69
N ARG A 81 -20.66 7.65 9.55
CA ARG A 81 -19.70 8.03 10.59
C ARG A 81 -18.34 8.41 10.00
N TYR A 82 -17.88 7.72 8.96
CA TYR A 82 -16.65 8.09 8.27
C TYR A 82 -16.74 9.46 7.61
N ALA A 83 -17.87 9.78 6.95
CA ALA A 83 -18.12 11.11 6.38
C ALA A 83 -18.16 12.20 7.45
N GLU A 84 -18.87 11.94 8.57
CA GLU A 84 -18.95 12.85 9.71
C GLU A 84 -17.55 13.19 10.26
N LEU A 85 -16.70 12.17 10.44
CA LEU A 85 -15.35 12.35 10.96
C LEU A 85 -14.44 13.15 10.02
N LEU A 86 -14.66 13.04 8.71
CA LEU A 86 -13.97 13.84 7.71
C LEU A 86 -14.56 15.23 7.48
N GLY A 87 -15.76 15.51 8.01
CA GLY A 87 -16.47 16.75 7.76
C GLY A 87 -16.93 16.91 6.30
N ILE A 88 -17.25 15.81 5.62
CA ILE A 88 -17.69 15.77 4.22
C ILE A 88 -19.10 15.20 4.07
N SER A 89 -19.74 15.46 2.94
CA SER A 89 -20.99 14.78 2.58
C SER A 89 -20.75 13.28 2.32
N PRO A 90 -21.69 12.37 2.70
CA PRO A 90 -21.60 10.96 2.35
C PRO A 90 -21.46 10.66 0.85
N SER A 91 -21.90 11.55 -0.02
CA SER A 91 -21.72 11.44 -1.48
C SER A 91 -20.28 11.71 -1.94
N GLN A 92 -19.45 12.33 -1.11
CA GLN A 92 -18.05 12.68 -1.43
C GLN A 92 -17.04 11.61 -0.99
N ILE A 93 -17.47 10.57 -0.29
CA ILE A 93 -16.58 9.57 0.33
C ILE A 93 -15.70 8.88 -0.72
N GLU A 94 -16.26 8.49 -1.87
CA GLU A 94 -15.50 7.80 -2.93
C GLU A 94 -14.26 8.59 -3.36
N ASN A 95 -14.38 9.91 -3.46
CA ASN A 95 -13.27 10.80 -3.80
C ASN A 95 -12.24 10.96 -2.66
N ALA A 96 -12.66 10.69 -1.42
CA ALA A 96 -11.82 10.83 -0.24
C ALA A 96 -11.01 9.56 0.08
N THR A 97 -11.49 8.37 -0.33
CA THR A 97 -10.93 7.07 0.11
C THR A 97 -9.45 6.89 -0.19
N LEU A 98 -8.97 7.37 -1.35
CA LEU A 98 -7.56 7.27 -1.72
C LEU A 98 -6.66 8.22 -0.92
N LYS A 99 -7.18 9.37 -0.50
CA LYS A 99 -6.42 10.39 0.26
C LYS A 99 -6.55 10.27 1.77
N ASN A 100 -7.61 9.61 2.23
CA ASN A 100 -7.94 9.44 3.64
C ASN A 100 -8.26 7.98 3.99
N PRO A 101 -7.38 7.02 3.71
CA PRO A 101 -7.63 5.63 4.06
C PRO A 101 -7.71 5.43 5.57
N ILE A 102 -8.29 4.30 5.96
CA ILE A 102 -8.27 3.85 7.36
C ILE A 102 -6.91 3.18 7.64
N GLY A 103 -6.41 3.35 8.84
CA GLY A 103 -5.17 2.71 9.25
C GLY A 103 -5.02 2.52 10.74
N ARG A 104 -3.88 1.97 11.12
CA ARG A 104 -3.46 1.80 12.51
C ARG A 104 -2.01 2.16 12.66
N LYS A 105 -1.69 2.84 13.75
CA LYS A 105 -0.30 3.03 14.19
C LYS A 105 0.07 1.91 15.16
N ILE A 106 1.15 1.19 14.87
CA ILE A 106 1.72 0.14 15.72
C ILE A 106 3.21 0.46 15.88
N GLY A 107 3.60 0.86 17.08
CA GLY A 107 4.92 1.46 17.29
C GLY A 107 5.06 2.72 16.44
N ASP A 108 6.14 2.85 15.68
CA ASP A 108 6.38 3.97 14.77
C ASP A 108 5.87 3.74 13.34
N SER A 109 5.24 2.59 13.10
CA SER A 109 4.78 2.23 11.76
C SER A 109 3.28 2.43 11.60
N ILE A 110 2.89 3.00 10.45
CA ILE A 110 1.50 3.14 10.03
C ILE A 110 1.16 2.01 9.06
N TYR A 111 0.06 1.33 9.33
CA TYR A 111 -0.51 0.24 8.53
C TYR A 111 -1.81 0.70 7.92
N ILE A 112 -1.87 0.68 6.60
CA ILE A 112 -2.99 1.19 5.84
C ILE A 112 -3.94 0.04 5.51
N SER A 113 -5.23 0.27 5.77
CA SER A 113 -6.34 -0.58 5.33
C SER A 113 -7.20 0.25 4.39
N SER A 114 -6.99 0.08 3.10
CA SER A 114 -7.68 0.89 2.10
C SER A 114 -9.12 0.44 1.91
N ILE A 115 -10.00 1.42 1.72
CA ILE A 115 -11.39 1.21 1.37
C ILE A 115 -11.48 0.77 -0.09
N ALA A 116 -12.14 -0.36 -0.35
CA ALA A 116 -12.32 -0.94 -1.66
C ALA A 116 -13.56 -0.41 -2.39
N GLY A 117 -14.56 0.04 -1.64
CA GLY A 117 -15.81 0.56 -2.14
C GLY A 117 -16.84 0.75 -1.05
N ILE A 118 -18.01 1.21 -1.45
CA ILE A 118 -19.13 1.52 -0.57
C ILE A 118 -20.33 0.73 -1.05
N GLU A 119 -21.03 0.08 -0.12
CA GLU A 119 -22.26 -0.66 -0.39
C GLU A 119 -23.33 -0.27 0.64
N GLY A 120 -24.31 0.51 0.21
CA GLY A 120 -25.24 1.13 1.15
C GLY A 120 -24.52 1.99 2.17
N ASP A 121 -24.65 1.65 3.45
CA ASP A 121 -23.99 2.34 4.56
C ASP A 121 -22.73 1.62 5.09
N THR A 122 -22.25 0.59 4.37
CA THR A 122 -21.06 -0.17 4.73
C THR A 122 -19.83 0.26 3.94
N LEU A 123 -18.64 0.03 4.50
CA LEU A 123 -17.35 0.22 3.83
C LEU A 123 -16.74 -1.14 3.54
N ASN A 124 -16.54 -1.45 2.27
CA ASN A 124 -15.83 -2.64 1.83
C ASN A 124 -14.32 -2.38 1.89
N MET A 125 -13.54 -3.33 2.39
CA MET A 125 -12.12 -3.16 2.63
C MET A 125 -11.28 -4.12 1.79
N TYR A 126 -10.09 -3.68 1.35
CA TYR A 126 -9.13 -4.58 0.72
C TYR A 126 -8.45 -5.51 1.74
N ALA A 127 -8.21 -5.01 2.94
CA ALA A 127 -7.59 -5.79 4.01
C ALA A 127 -8.64 -6.43 4.94
N GLN A 128 -8.20 -7.42 5.72
CA GLN A 128 -9.02 -8.02 6.78
C GLN A 128 -9.37 -6.97 7.84
N VAL A 129 -10.59 -7.02 8.33
CA VAL A 129 -11.10 -6.17 9.40
C VAL A 129 -11.64 -7.02 10.55
N PHE A 130 -11.63 -6.48 11.74
CA PHE A 130 -12.11 -7.14 12.96
C PHE A 130 -12.95 -6.18 13.79
N GLU A 131 -13.98 -6.72 14.44
CA GLU A 131 -14.75 -5.96 15.43
C GLU A 131 -13.89 -5.56 16.64
N ASN A 132 -14.34 -4.57 17.37
CA ASN A 132 -13.68 -4.03 18.55
C ASN A 132 -12.24 -3.57 18.32
N THR A 133 -11.95 -3.14 17.09
CA THR A 133 -10.63 -2.66 16.69
C THR A 133 -10.61 -1.15 16.61
N LYS A 134 -9.70 -0.52 17.36
CA LYS A 134 -9.42 0.91 17.24
C LYS A 134 -8.58 1.16 16.01
N VAL A 135 -9.05 2.05 15.16
CA VAL A 135 -8.39 2.51 13.92
C VAL A 135 -8.41 4.03 13.86
N GLU A 136 -7.76 4.59 12.87
CA GLU A 136 -7.72 6.03 12.65
C GLU A 136 -7.89 6.37 11.16
N ILE A 137 -8.32 7.58 10.87
CA ILE A 137 -8.30 8.13 9.53
C ILE A 137 -6.93 8.71 9.26
N LEU A 138 -6.31 8.30 8.15
CA LEU A 138 -5.02 8.80 7.71
C LEU A 138 -5.18 9.94 6.72
N LYS A 139 -4.09 10.67 6.49
CA LYS A 139 -4.01 11.75 5.50
C LYS A 139 -2.77 11.57 4.61
N ALA A 140 -2.97 11.69 3.30
CA ALA A 140 -1.87 11.71 2.36
C ALA A 140 -1.05 13.01 2.49
N GLN A 141 0.27 12.87 2.44
CA GLN A 141 1.24 13.93 2.28
C GLN A 141 1.62 14.10 0.80
N SER A 142 2.44 15.09 0.51
CA SER A 142 3.02 15.25 -0.82
C SER A 142 3.85 14.02 -1.21
N ALA A 143 3.44 13.33 -2.28
CA ALA A 143 4.15 12.15 -2.77
C ALA A 143 5.59 12.48 -3.21
N LEU A 144 5.79 13.64 -3.83
CA LEU A 144 7.10 14.09 -4.30
C LEU A 144 8.05 14.38 -3.15
N ASP A 145 7.56 15.00 -2.06
CA ASP A 145 8.39 15.28 -0.89
C ASP A 145 8.79 14.01 -0.15
N ILE A 146 7.87 13.07 -0.01
CA ILE A 146 8.16 11.77 0.61
C ILE A 146 9.14 10.97 -0.24
N GLN A 147 8.96 10.94 -1.57
CA GLN A 147 9.91 10.27 -2.44
C GLN A 147 11.31 10.90 -2.34
N LYS A 148 11.42 12.23 -2.28
CA LYS A 148 12.69 12.91 -2.09
C LYS A 148 13.38 12.49 -0.78
N GLN A 149 12.62 12.34 0.31
CA GLN A 149 13.15 11.83 1.58
C GLN A 149 13.65 10.38 1.43
N THR A 150 12.88 9.52 0.77
CA THR A 150 13.25 8.13 0.49
C THR A 150 14.53 8.06 -0.34
N ILE A 151 14.63 8.85 -1.40
CA ILE A 151 15.82 8.96 -2.26
C ILE A 151 17.05 9.42 -1.44
N ASN A 152 16.90 10.44 -0.61
CA ASN A 152 17.98 10.91 0.25
C ASN A 152 18.45 9.82 1.21
N GLN A 153 17.54 9.03 1.77
CA GLN A 153 17.88 7.92 2.64
C GLN A 153 18.64 6.82 1.87
N ILE A 154 18.17 6.46 0.67
CA ILE A 154 18.86 5.48 -0.19
C ILE A 154 20.28 5.97 -0.50
N ASN A 155 20.44 7.22 -0.91
CA ASN A 155 21.74 7.82 -1.19
C ASN A 155 22.64 7.93 0.05
N SER A 156 22.07 8.03 1.25
CA SER A 156 22.86 8.00 2.49
C SER A 156 23.39 6.61 2.81
N ASP A 157 22.64 5.57 2.48
CA ASP A 157 22.98 4.17 2.77
C ASP A 157 23.94 3.56 1.73
N PHE A 158 23.86 3.99 0.47
CA PHE A 158 24.62 3.44 -0.63
C PHE A 158 25.60 4.44 -1.23
N LYS A 159 26.82 3.97 -1.49
CA LYS A 159 27.86 4.69 -2.25
C LYS A 159 27.59 4.59 -3.75
N GLU A 160 27.04 3.46 -4.19
CA GLU A 160 26.75 3.14 -5.59
C GLU A 160 25.53 2.25 -5.67
N ILE A 161 24.58 2.59 -6.55
CA ILE A 161 23.34 1.83 -6.76
C ILE A 161 23.43 1.16 -8.12
N TYR A 162 23.26 -0.17 -8.15
CA TYR A 162 23.30 -0.99 -9.35
C TYR A 162 21.94 -1.26 -9.94
N GLY A 163 20.88 -1.22 -9.11
CA GLY A 163 19.52 -1.38 -9.54
C GLY A 163 18.53 -1.37 -8.40
N ILE A 164 17.27 -1.11 -8.74
CA ILE A 164 16.17 -1.03 -7.79
C ILE A 164 15.02 -1.87 -8.30
N PHE A 165 14.56 -2.84 -7.51
CA PHE A 165 13.37 -3.61 -7.80
C PHE A 165 12.20 -3.05 -7.00
N CYS A 166 11.14 -2.62 -7.71
CA CYS A 166 10.00 -1.91 -7.15
C CYS A 166 8.73 -2.75 -7.20
N ILE A 167 7.97 -2.75 -6.10
CA ILE A 167 6.59 -3.27 -6.05
C ILE A 167 5.70 -2.13 -5.59
N ASN A 168 4.84 -1.65 -6.46
CA ASN A 168 4.00 -0.47 -6.23
C ASN A 168 2.53 -0.87 -6.10
N CYS A 169 1.85 -0.43 -5.05
CA CYS A 169 0.43 -0.67 -4.91
C CYS A 169 -0.38 0.02 -6.01
N ILE A 170 -1.37 -0.70 -6.57
CA ILE A 170 -2.26 -0.15 -7.60
C ILE A 170 -3.01 1.10 -7.10
N LEU A 171 -3.44 1.12 -5.84
CA LEU A 171 -4.15 2.28 -5.29
C LEU A 171 -3.25 3.51 -5.20
N ARG A 172 -1.97 3.31 -4.89
CA ARG A 172 -0.97 4.38 -4.93
C ARG A 172 -0.72 4.85 -6.36
N PHE A 173 -0.63 3.92 -7.31
CA PHE A 173 -0.50 4.25 -8.73
C PHE A 173 -1.68 5.08 -9.22
N LEU A 174 -2.93 4.64 -8.98
CA LEU A 174 -4.16 5.35 -9.38
C LEU A 174 -4.27 6.74 -8.75
N GLN A 175 -3.89 6.88 -7.47
CA GLN A 175 -3.84 8.17 -6.80
C GLN A 175 -2.89 9.13 -7.53
N PHE A 176 -1.68 8.69 -7.83
CA PHE A 176 -0.67 9.54 -8.46
C PHE A 176 -0.94 9.81 -9.93
N GLU A 177 -1.61 8.90 -10.62
CA GLU A 177 -2.12 9.13 -11.98
C GLU A 177 -3.16 10.26 -11.98
N ALA A 178 -4.15 10.18 -11.08
CA ALA A 178 -5.17 11.22 -10.91
C ALA A 178 -4.59 12.58 -10.49
N GLU A 179 -3.47 12.59 -9.78
CA GLU A 179 -2.75 13.80 -9.36
C GLU A 179 -1.76 14.32 -10.41
N GLY A 180 -1.52 13.57 -11.50
CA GLY A 180 -0.55 13.93 -12.54
C GLY A 180 0.93 13.78 -12.12
N ASN A 181 1.21 13.06 -11.03
CA ASN A 181 2.54 12.97 -10.41
C ASN A 181 3.41 11.82 -10.96
N LEU A 182 2.86 10.87 -11.73
CA LEU A 182 3.57 9.65 -12.14
C LEU A 182 4.88 9.92 -12.86
N GLN A 183 4.89 10.88 -13.79
CA GLN A 183 6.09 11.18 -14.56
C GLN A 183 7.22 11.73 -13.68
N GLU A 184 6.89 12.60 -12.73
CA GLU A 184 7.89 13.21 -11.84
C GLU A 184 8.45 12.19 -10.86
N LEU A 185 7.59 11.34 -10.29
CA LEU A 185 7.98 10.23 -9.42
C LEU A 185 8.88 9.23 -10.16
N SER A 186 8.58 8.93 -11.42
CA SER A 186 9.43 8.08 -12.27
C SER A 186 10.82 8.70 -12.48
N LYS A 187 10.88 9.98 -12.82
CA LYS A 187 12.15 10.72 -12.97
C LYS A 187 12.96 10.72 -11.67
N GLY A 188 12.30 10.87 -10.52
CA GLY A 188 12.94 10.81 -9.21
C GLY A 188 13.66 9.48 -8.98
N LEU A 189 13.02 8.34 -9.19
CA LEU A 189 13.66 7.03 -9.07
C LEU A 189 14.78 6.84 -10.10
N LYS A 190 14.55 7.25 -11.34
CA LYS A 190 15.57 7.15 -12.41
C LYS A 190 16.82 7.96 -12.10
N SER A 191 16.72 9.05 -11.34
CA SER A 191 17.85 9.90 -10.98
C SER A 191 18.90 9.21 -10.10
N ILE A 192 18.52 8.14 -9.38
CA ILE A 192 19.41 7.41 -8.47
C ILE A 192 19.86 6.04 -9.02
N GLY A 193 19.27 5.56 -10.11
CA GLY A 193 19.68 4.30 -10.74
C GLY A 193 18.62 3.74 -11.68
N GLU A 194 18.98 2.64 -12.31
CA GLU A 194 18.02 1.86 -13.10
C GLU A 194 17.02 1.19 -12.15
N TYR A 195 15.75 1.26 -12.47
CA TYR A 195 14.71 0.60 -11.70
C TYR A 195 13.74 -0.15 -12.60
N GLY A 196 13.17 -1.21 -12.05
CA GLY A 196 12.12 -1.99 -12.68
C GLY A 196 11.25 -2.64 -11.65
N GLY A 197 10.13 -3.17 -12.08
CA GLY A 197 9.18 -3.81 -11.16
C GLY A 197 7.79 -3.87 -11.75
N PHE A 198 6.80 -3.87 -10.88
CA PHE A 198 5.40 -3.99 -11.29
C PHE A 198 4.45 -3.34 -10.29
N VAL A 199 3.21 -3.16 -10.75
CA VAL A 199 2.09 -2.71 -9.93
C VAL A 199 1.35 -3.92 -9.38
N SER A 200 1.05 -3.92 -8.07
CA SER A 200 0.40 -5.02 -7.36
C SER A 200 -0.90 -4.57 -6.69
N TYR A 201 -1.74 -5.53 -6.33
CA TYR A 201 -2.96 -5.28 -5.54
C TYR A 201 -2.73 -5.24 -4.02
N GLY A 202 -1.52 -5.13 -3.60
CA GLY A 202 -1.08 -5.04 -2.22
C GLY A 202 0.32 -5.61 -2.08
N GLU A 203 1.05 -5.11 -1.11
CA GLU A 203 2.41 -5.51 -0.81
C GLU A 203 2.46 -6.20 0.53
N GLN A 204 3.55 -6.94 0.73
CA GLN A 204 3.94 -7.41 2.04
C GLN A 204 5.35 -6.91 2.34
N PHE A 205 5.50 -6.32 3.52
CA PHE A 205 6.79 -5.94 4.06
C PHE A 205 6.97 -6.59 5.43
N ASN A 206 8.01 -7.41 5.56
CA ASN A 206 8.20 -8.28 6.71
C ASN A 206 6.99 -9.23 6.91
N LYS A 207 6.26 -9.11 8.01
CA LYS A 207 5.14 -10.00 8.35
C LYS A 207 3.77 -9.34 8.14
N GLN A 208 3.74 -8.21 7.40
CA GLN A 208 2.53 -7.40 7.37
C GLN A 208 2.11 -7.09 5.94
N HIS A 209 0.80 -7.26 5.71
CA HIS A 209 0.15 -6.80 4.49
C HIS A 209 0.02 -5.28 4.50
N LEU A 210 0.28 -4.66 3.37
CA LEU A 210 0.25 -3.22 3.17
C LEU A 210 -0.62 -2.87 1.96
N ASN A 211 -1.27 -1.72 2.03
CA ASN A 211 -1.90 -1.07 0.90
C ASN A 211 -1.30 0.33 0.71
N GLN A 212 -1.40 0.86 -0.50
CA GLN A 212 -0.97 2.22 -0.86
C GLN A 212 0.49 2.54 -0.51
N THR A 213 1.36 1.56 -0.55
CA THR A 213 2.80 1.73 -0.32
C THR A 213 3.62 1.41 -1.58
N LEU A 214 4.88 1.77 -1.56
CA LEU A 214 5.90 1.30 -2.48
C LEU A 214 6.95 0.56 -1.66
N THR A 215 7.24 -0.69 -2.03
CA THR A 215 8.37 -1.45 -1.49
C THR A 215 9.46 -1.53 -2.54
N MET A 216 10.70 -1.36 -2.10
CA MET A 216 11.87 -1.36 -2.98
C MET A 216 12.97 -2.25 -2.40
N LEU A 217 13.58 -3.05 -3.26
CA LEU A 217 14.82 -3.75 -2.96
C LEU A 217 15.93 -3.07 -3.76
N VAL A 218 16.83 -2.43 -3.07
CA VAL A 218 17.97 -1.73 -3.66
C VAL A 218 19.19 -2.64 -3.62
N PHE A 219 19.87 -2.74 -4.74
CA PHE A 219 21.14 -3.46 -4.93
C PHE A 219 22.24 -2.44 -5.15
N GLY A 220 23.37 -2.60 -4.48
CA GLY A 220 24.45 -1.64 -4.62
C GLY A 220 25.64 -1.95 -3.72
N ARG A 221 26.49 -0.96 -3.52
CA ARG A 221 27.60 -0.96 -2.57
C ARG A 221 27.27 0.04 -1.46
N LYS A 222 27.13 -0.45 -0.24
CA LYS A 222 26.91 0.40 0.94
C LYS A 222 28.09 1.30 1.23
N LYS A 223 27.83 2.37 1.95
CA LYS A 223 28.88 3.24 2.51
C LYS A 223 29.56 2.59 3.71
#